data_b7b538d01d3f3c30025b0b84a89f252d
#
_entry.id   b7b538d01d3f3c30025b0b84a89f252d
#
_cell.length_a   1.000
_cell.length_b   1.000
_cell.length_c   1.000
_cell.angle_alpha   90.00
_cell.angle_beta   90.00
_cell.angle_gamma   90.00
#
_symmetry.space_group_name_H-M   'P 1'
#
loop_
_entity.id
_entity.type
_entity.pdbx_description
1 polymer ?
#
loop_
_entity_poly.entity_id
_entity_poly.type
_entity_poly.pdbx_seq_one_letter_code
_entity_poly.pdbx_strand_id
1 'polypeptide(L)'
;AEIENNRLGINFRFQNSFAPGWLFQASGQTRAFWKDDYEYKANGNNFDAESRINELFVQRSFDQHSIKFGRQTVVWGETVGNSVLDVINHFEFRDFTIIDIEDARLNQWMVVWDYFGEESNWSSFINLYPEFNPAGVRGSPFFFEPTFNFTDYQRDGEVLVEVGTQWKKSFDLSDISFMAAYLYDNQMRFEDPLSGFGDAIGKKNDFILLGFSANRAIGRLLLNFDLAFSHDVLADSFNFPGTSALASPLNLKKDRIGTSFGFEWAIDNEQSVSLGIQAQQLIDEREGLLPGQQLVYEGVYGSWLVRYANNLLN
;
A
#
# COMPACT_ATOMS: atom_id res chain seq x y z
N ALA A 1 21.41 -25.66 -7.64
CA ALA A 1 20.45 -24.64 -7.18
C ALA A 1 19.36 -25.40 -6.45
N GLU A 2 19.25 -25.17 -5.17
CA GLU A 2 18.15 -25.71 -4.36
C GLU A 2 16.91 -24.85 -4.66
N ILE A 3 15.74 -25.50 -4.80
CA ILE A 3 14.48 -24.79 -4.92
C ILE A 3 14.11 -24.36 -3.50
N GLU A 4 14.18 -23.07 -3.27
CA GLU A 4 13.94 -22.47 -1.94
C GLU A 4 12.45 -22.18 -1.65
N ASN A 5 11.55 -22.49 -2.59
CA ASN A 5 10.11 -22.27 -2.45
C ASN A 5 9.33 -23.58 -2.55
N ASN A 6 8.95 -24.13 -1.42
CA ASN A 6 8.11 -25.34 -1.29
C ASN A 6 6.72 -24.96 -0.76
N ARG A 7 5.87 -24.41 -1.63
CA ARG A 7 4.52 -23.96 -1.23
C ARG A 7 3.45 -24.36 -2.22
N LEU A 8 2.24 -24.53 -1.71
CA LEU A 8 1.02 -24.73 -2.48
C LEU A 8 -0.02 -23.71 -2.05
N GLY A 9 -0.57 -22.96 -3.00
CA GLY A 9 -1.63 -21.99 -2.75
C GLY A 9 -2.95 -22.45 -3.38
N ILE A 10 -4.04 -22.20 -2.65
CA ILE A 10 -5.41 -22.36 -3.14
C ILE A 10 -6.11 -21.03 -2.97
N ASN A 11 -6.64 -20.48 -4.06
CA ASN A 11 -7.46 -19.28 -4.08
C ASN A 11 -8.92 -19.67 -4.28
N PHE A 12 -9.82 -19.01 -3.56
CA PHE A 12 -11.25 -19.11 -3.79
C PHE A 12 -11.86 -17.73 -4.02
N ARG A 13 -12.88 -17.68 -4.86
CA ARG A 13 -13.72 -16.49 -5.06
C ARG A 13 -15.17 -16.92 -5.18
N PHE A 14 -16.03 -16.25 -4.45
CA PHE A 14 -17.48 -16.43 -4.49
C PHE A 14 -18.13 -15.07 -4.68
N GLN A 15 -19.08 -14.97 -5.61
CA GLN A 15 -19.85 -13.78 -5.87
C GLN A 15 -21.31 -14.17 -6.09
N ASN A 16 -22.24 -13.45 -5.45
CA ASN A 16 -23.66 -13.71 -5.59
C ASN A 16 -24.48 -12.42 -5.52
N SER A 17 -25.32 -12.19 -6.53
CA SER A 17 -26.36 -11.16 -6.52
C SER A 17 -27.65 -11.77 -6.00
N PHE A 18 -27.90 -11.64 -4.70
CA PHE A 18 -29.02 -12.33 -4.01
C PHE A 18 -30.34 -11.56 -4.06
N ALA A 19 -30.32 -10.26 -4.44
CA ALA A 19 -31.51 -9.44 -4.66
C ALA A 19 -31.17 -8.29 -5.64
N PRO A 20 -32.16 -7.63 -6.27
CA PRO A 20 -31.92 -6.48 -7.14
C PRO A 20 -31.11 -5.40 -6.43
N GLY A 21 -29.96 -5.04 -7.02
CA GLY A 21 -29.00 -4.07 -6.49
C GLY A 21 -28.20 -4.54 -5.27
N TRP A 22 -28.30 -5.81 -4.84
CA TRP A 22 -27.48 -6.37 -3.79
C TRP A 22 -26.46 -7.36 -4.33
N LEU A 23 -25.22 -7.20 -3.92
CA LEU A 23 -24.10 -8.07 -4.25
C LEU A 23 -23.39 -8.50 -2.97
N PHE A 24 -23.08 -9.76 -2.84
CA PHE A 24 -22.14 -10.30 -1.85
C PHE A 24 -20.91 -10.84 -2.56
N GLN A 25 -19.74 -10.52 -2.06
CA GLN A 25 -18.48 -11.05 -2.54
C GLN A 25 -17.62 -11.55 -1.39
N ALA A 26 -17.02 -12.72 -1.59
CA ALA A 26 -16.03 -13.31 -0.70
C ALA A 26 -14.90 -13.91 -1.50
N SER A 27 -13.67 -13.59 -1.17
CA SER A 27 -12.48 -14.20 -1.75
C SER A 27 -11.39 -14.36 -0.69
N GLY A 28 -10.52 -15.33 -0.90
CA GLY A 28 -9.43 -15.58 0.00
C GLY A 28 -8.44 -16.57 -0.57
N GLN A 29 -7.36 -16.77 0.16
CA GLN A 29 -6.33 -17.74 -0.18
C GLN A 29 -5.85 -18.50 1.03
N THR A 30 -5.45 -19.73 0.80
CA THR A 30 -4.73 -20.55 1.77
C THR A 30 -3.43 -21.00 1.13
N ARG A 31 -2.32 -20.82 1.83
CA ARG A 31 -0.98 -21.26 1.41
C ARG A 31 -0.47 -22.27 2.42
N ALA A 32 0.04 -23.38 1.94
CA ALA A 32 0.75 -24.36 2.73
C ALA A 32 2.23 -24.30 2.38
N PHE A 33 3.07 -24.27 3.40
CA PHE A 33 4.52 -24.20 3.28
C PHE A 33 5.12 -25.44 3.93
N TRP A 34 6.13 -26.05 3.30
CA TRP A 34 6.84 -27.17 3.87
C TRP A 34 8.33 -27.05 3.56
N LYS A 35 9.10 -27.89 4.17
CA LYS A 35 10.55 -28.02 4.14
C LYS A 35 11.29 -26.99 3.27
N ASP A 36 12.19 -26.23 3.85
CA ASP A 36 13.08 -25.25 3.22
C ASP A 36 12.42 -23.88 2.92
N ASP A 37 11.09 -23.78 2.97
CA ASP A 37 10.38 -22.50 2.78
C ASP A 37 10.09 -21.79 4.12
N TYR A 38 10.14 -22.56 5.23
CA TYR A 38 9.97 -22.08 6.60
C TYR A 38 10.83 -22.92 7.57
N GLU A 39 12.14 -22.82 7.47
CA GLU A 39 13.07 -23.65 8.27
C GLU A 39 13.05 -23.35 9.77
N TYR A 40 12.69 -22.14 10.15
CA TYR A 40 12.81 -21.68 11.53
C TYR A 40 11.48 -21.50 12.22
N LYS A 41 10.68 -22.50 12.20
CA LYS A 41 9.54 -22.46 13.09
C LYS A 41 9.99 -22.66 14.52
N ALA A 42 9.52 -21.79 15.37
CA ALA A 42 9.80 -21.86 16.81
C ALA A 42 9.49 -23.24 17.42
N ASN A 43 8.77 -24.10 16.70
CA ASN A 43 8.33 -25.42 17.13
C ASN A 43 8.93 -26.59 16.33
N GLY A 44 9.90 -26.36 15.43
CA GLY A 44 10.54 -27.42 14.65
C GLY A 44 9.61 -28.15 13.67
N ASN A 45 8.46 -27.60 13.34
CA ASN A 45 7.52 -28.20 12.41
C ASN A 45 7.97 -27.97 10.95
N ASN A 46 7.99 -29.04 10.17
CA ASN A 46 8.31 -28.97 8.73
C ASN A 46 7.13 -28.52 7.84
N PHE A 47 6.04 -28.08 8.43
CA PHE A 47 4.83 -27.69 7.74
C PHE A 47 4.15 -26.51 8.45
N ASP A 48 3.66 -25.54 7.67
CA ASP A 48 2.84 -24.45 8.12
C ASP A 48 1.76 -24.08 7.11
N ALA A 49 0.72 -23.42 7.55
CA ALA A 49 -0.33 -22.93 6.71
C ALA A 49 -0.74 -21.51 7.11
N GLU A 50 -0.87 -20.65 6.12
CA GLU A 50 -1.39 -19.30 6.26
C GLU A 50 -2.70 -19.19 5.48
N SER A 51 -3.74 -18.67 6.11
CA SER A 51 -5.01 -18.40 5.45
C SER A 51 -5.34 -16.92 5.56
N ARG A 52 -5.75 -16.32 4.44
CA ARG A 52 -6.09 -14.90 4.37
C ARG A 52 -7.44 -14.71 3.67
N ILE A 53 -8.30 -13.91 4.28
CA ILE A 53 -9.49 -13.37 3.62
C ILE A 53 -9.04 -12.14 2.85
N ASN A 54 -9.20 -12.16 1.52
CA ASN A 54 -8.94 -11.01 0.68
C ASN A 54 -10.17 -10.10 0.70
N GLU A 55 -11.18 -10.38 -0.09
CA GLU A 55 -12.41 -9.60 -0.11
C GLU A 55 -13.50 -10.28 0.70
N LEU A 56 -14.26 -9.50 1.43
CA LEU A 56 -15.47 -9.94 2.12
C LEU A 56 -16.39 -8.74 2.31
N PHE A 57 -17.29 -8.50 1.36
CA PHE A 57 -18.16 -7.33 1.43
C PHE A 57 -19.58 -7.59 0.92
N VAL A 58 -20.47 -6.73 1.37
CA VAL A 58 -21.82 -6.57 0.83
C VAL A 58 -21.90 -5.20 0.16
N GLN A 59 -22.47 -5.16 -1.04
CA GLN A 59 -22.72 -3.94 -1.78
C GLN A 59 -24.22 -3.76 -2.00
N ARG A 60 -24.68 -2.52 -1.85
CA ARG A 60 -26.00 -2.07 -2.23
C ARG A 60 -25.90 -0.96 -3.28
N SER A 61 -26.45 -1.19 -4.46
CA SER A 61 -26.57 -0.18 -5.52
C SER A 61 -28.03 0.26 -5.65
N PHE A 62 -28.28 1.57 -5.74
CA PHE A 62 -29.57 2.18 -5.90
C PHE A 62 -29.44 3.53 -6.62
N ASP A 63 -30.25 3.75 -7.62
CA ASP A 63 -30.15 4.92 -8.51
C ASP A 63 -28.69 5.13 -8.99
N GLN A 64 -28.13 6.28 -8.69
CA GLN A 64 -26.74 6.66 -9.04
C GLN A 64 -25.75 6.38 -7.87
N HIS A 65 -26.18 5.66 -6.84
CA HIS A 65 -25.34 5.42 -5.65
C HIS A 65 -24.98 3.96 -5.48
N SER A 66 -23.83 3.72 -4.90
CA SER A 66 -23.38 2.42 -4.42
C SER A 66 -22.78 2.57 -3.02
N ILE A 67 -23.11 1.66 -2.13
CA ILE A 67 -22.49 1.56 -0.81
C ILE A 67 -21.95 0.15 -0.65
N LYS A 68 -20.66 0.03 -0.34
CA LYS A 68 -19.99 -1.22 0.01
C LYS A 68 -19.57 -1.20 1.47
N PHE A 69 -19.82 -2.29 2.17
CA PHE A 69 -19.39 -2.48 3.55
C PHE A 69 -18.68 -3.82 3.68
N GLY A 70 -17.44 -3.78 4.17
CA GLY A 70 -16.66 -4.99 4.39
C GLY A 70 -15.19 -4.82 4.05
N ARG A 71 -14.50 -5.97 3.89
CA ARG A 71 -13.08 -6.03 3.55
C ARG A 71 -12.90 -5.86 2.04
N GLN A 72 -12.22 -4.80 1.64
CA GLN A 72 -12.05 -4.40 0.24
C GLN A 72 -10.81 -3.51 0.07
N THR A 73 -10.44 -3.22 -1.18
CA THR A 73 -9.39 -2.24 -1.52
C THR A 73 -10.01 -0.96 -2.07
N VAL A 74 -9.35 0.17 -1.82
CA VAL A 74 -9.59 1.46 -2.48
C VAL A 74 -8.27 1.92 -3.08
N VAL A 75 -8.20 2.05 -4.40
CA VAL A 75 -6.97 2.40 -5.11
C VAL A 75 -7.11 3.78 -5.73
N TRP A 76 -6.18 4.66 -5.40
CA TRP A 76 -6.05 5.98 -6.00
C TRP A 76 -4.77 6.06 -6.84
N GLY A 77 -4.78 6.96 -7.82
CA GLY A 77 -3.71 7.10 -8.79
C GLY A 77 -3.95 6.31 -10.07
N GLU A 78 -3.38 6.80 -11.14
CA GLU A 78 -3.52 6.23 -12.49
C GLU A 78 -2.21 5.54 -12.94
N THR A 79 -1.08 5.82 -12.27
CA THR A 79 0.22 5.22 -12.64
C THR A 79 0.32 3.79 -12.16
N VAL A 80 0.40 2.86 -13.09
CA VAL A 80 0.42 1.42 -12.80
C VAL A 80 1.66 1.04 -11.98
N GLY A 81 1.41 0.43 -10.82
CA GLY A 81 2.42 -0.20 -9.97
C GLY A 81 3.40 0.76 -9.28
N ASN A 82 3.32 2.06 -9.52
CA ASN A 82 4.27 3.03 -8.99
C ASN A 82 3.64 4.42 -8.73
N SER A 83 2.37 4.47 -8.32
CA SER A 83 1.69 5.72 -8.02
C SER A 83 2.03 6.24 -6.63
N VAL A 84 2.34 7.53 -6.52
CA VAL A 84 2.51 8.23 -5.23
C VAL A 84 1.20 8.39 -4.46
N LEU A 85 0.06 8.07 -5.07
CA LEU A 85 -1.29 8.13 -4.49
C LEU A 85 -1.79 6.77 -3.98
N ASP A 86 -1.08 5.67 -4.29
CA ASP A 86 -1.44 4.32 -3.85
C ASP A 86 -0.97 4.06 -2.41
N VAL A 87 -1.58 4.77 -1.47
CA VAL A 87 -1.17 4.78 -0.05
C VAL A 87 -2.30 4.38 0.92
N ILE A 88 -3.51 4.09 0.41
CA ILE A 88 -4.65 3.75 1.26
C ILE A 88 -4.56 2.32 1.78
N ASN A 89 -4.18 1.38 0.90
CA ASN A 89 -4.07 -0.01 1.29
C ASN A 89 -2.67 -0.33 1.80
N HIS A 90 -2.57 -1.23 2.76
CA HIS A 90 -1.29 -1.80 3.14
C HIS A 90 -0.87 -2.92 2.17
N PHE A 91 0.41 -3.28 2.19
CA PHE A 91 1.00 -4.18 1.21
C PHE A 91 1.65 -5.40 1.85
N GLU A 92 1.63 -6.51 1.10
CA GLU A 92 2.34 -7.75 1.45
C GLU A 92 3.80 -7.65 1.00
N PHE A 93 4.67 -7.15 1.87
CA PHE A 93 6.10 -7.05 1.62
C PHE A 93 6.92 -8.25 2.15
N ARG A 94 6.27 -9.22 2.78
CA ARG A 94 6.94 -10.43 3.29
C ARG A 94 7.30 -11.42 2.20
N ASP A 95 6.70 -11.28 1.00
CA ASP A 95 6.87 -12.19 -0.13
C ASP A 95 7.26 -11.41 -1.39
N PHE A 96 8.55 -11.32 -1.66
CA PHE A 96 9.08 -10.63 -2.86
C PHE A 96 8.84 -11.40 -4.17
N THR A 97 8.24 -12.59 -4.13
CA THR A 97 7.89 -13.33 -5.33
C THR A 97 6.53 -12.92 -5.91
N ILE A 98 5.80 -12.06 -5.22
CA ILE A 98 4.57 -11.45 -5.75
C ILE A 98 4.97 -10.41 -6.81
N ILE A 99 4.74 -10.74 -8.07
CA ILE A 99 5.12 -9.89 -9.21
C ILE A 99 4.06 -8.82 -9.46
N ASP A 100 2.79 -9.14 -9.22
CA ASP A 100 1.69 -8.22 -9.47
C ASP A 100 1.40 -7.38 -8.22
N ILE A 101 1.46 -6.05 -8.37
CA ILE A 101 1.18 -5.12 -7.28
C ILE A 101 -0.26 -5.23 -6.78
N GLU A 102 -1.20 -5.63 -7.65
CA GLU A 102 -2.59 -5.83 -7.27
C GLU A 102 -2.74 -7.00 -6.30
N ASP A 103 -1.96 -8.06 -6.49
CA ASP A 103 -1.91 -9.20 -5.57
C ASP A 103 -1.18 -8.87 -4.25
N ALA A 104 -0.28 -7.88 -4.28
CA ALA A 104 0.42 -7.41 -3.10
C ALA A 104 -0.44 -6.50 -2.22
N ARG A 105 -1.45 -5.82 -2.77
CA ARG A 105 -2.36 -4.98 -1.96
C ARG A 105 -3.19 -5.85 -1.03
N LEU A 106 -3.21 -5.46 0.22
CA LEU A 106 -4.01 -6.12 1.25
C LEU A 106 -5.30 -5.33 1.48
N ASN A 107 -6.42 -6.03 1.48
CA ASN A 107 -7.73 -5.44 1.69
C ASN A 107 -7.93 -4.98 3.14
N GLN A 108 -8.71 -3.93 3.35
CA GLN A 108 -9.03 -3.39 4.66
C GLN A 108 -10.56 -3.31 4.90
N TRP A 109 -10.97 -3.22 6.16
CA TRP A 109 -12.36 -3.09 6.56
C TRP A 109 -12.84 -1.65 6.40
N MET A 110 -13.70 -1.41 5.39
CA MET A 110 -14.14 -0.07 5.01
C MET A 110 -15.63 -0.01 4.75
N VAL A 111 -16.17 1.19 4.88
CA VAL A 111 -17.41 1.61 4.20
C VAL A 111 -16.98 2.47 3.03
N VAL A 112 -17.40 2.13 1.83
CA VAL A 112 -17.17 2.92 0.62
C VAL A 112 -18.50 3.35 0.05
N TRP A 113 -18.65 4.65 -0.22
CA TRP A 113 -19.79 5.23 -0.90
C TRP A 113 -19.36 5.81 -2.22
N ASP A 114 -20.00 5.39 -3.31
CA ASP A 114 -19.79 5.87 -4.66
C ASP A 114 -21.05 6.57 -5.17
N TYR A 115 -20.88 7.68 -5.86
CA TYR A 115 -21.90 8.38 -6.63
C TYR A 115 -21.47 8.46 -8.08
N PHE A 116 -22.31 8.01 -9.01
CA PHE A 116 -22.09 7.97 -10.45
C PHE A 116 -22.95 9.03 -11.12
N GLY A 117 -22.38 10.20 -11.38
CA GLY A 117 -23.02 11.25 -12.17
C GLY A 117 -22.81 11.06 -13.68
N GLU A 118 -23.45 11.90 -14.50
CA GLU A 118 -23.35 11.80 -15.97
C GLU A 118 -21.95 12.10 -16.48
N GLU A 119 -21.25 13.07 -15.91
CA GLU A 119 -19.91 13.49 -16.34
C GLU A 119 -18.83 13.32 -15.25
N SER A 120 -19.23 13.10 -14.01
CA SER A 120 -18.31 13.03 -12.88
C SER A 120 -18.79 12.05 -11.82
N ASN A 121 -17.84 11.42 -11.14
CA ASN A 121 -18.06 10.45 -10.09
C ASN A 121 -17.45 10.96 -8.78
N TRP A 122 -18.07 10.57 -7.66
CA TRP A 122 -17.52 10.74 -6.33
C TRP A 122 -17.34 9.39 -5.69
N SER A 123 -16.24 9.20 -5.00
CA SER A 123 -16.00 8.04 -4.14
C SER A 123 -15.49 8.52 -2.79
N SER A 124 -16.04 8.00 -1.71
CA SER A 124 -15.59 8.32 -0.36
C SER A 124 -15.52 7.06 0.47
N PHE A 125 -14.56 6.98 1.37
CA PHE A 125 -14.41 5.85 2.26
C PHE A 125 -14.21 6.28 3.71
N ILE A 126 -14.58 5.36 4.62
CA ILE A 126 -14.27 5.42 6.05
C ILE A 126 -13.72 4.06 6.44
N ASN A 127 -12.54 4.05 7.06
CA ASN A 127 -11.90 2.89 7.64
C ASN A 127 -11.80 3.10 9.16
N LEU A 128 -12.44 2.23 9.93
CA LEU A 128 -12.45 2.29 11.40
C LEU A 128 -11.43 1.34 12.04
N TYR A 129 -10.70 0.61 11.23
CA TYR A 129 -9.69 -0.34 11.66
C TYR A 129 -8.54 -0.42 10.66
N PRO A 130 -7.74 0.68 10.49
CA PRO A 130 -6.57 0.66 9.62
C PRO A 130 -5.62 -0.46 10.02
N GLU A 131 -5.20 -1.23 9.03
CA GLU A 131 -4.19 -2.28 9.19
C GLU A 131 -2.85 -1.78 8.66
N PHE A 132 -1.75 -2.27 9.22
CA PHE A 132 -0.40 -1.87 8.82
C PHE A 132 0.25 -2.99 8.01
N ASN A 133 1.30 -2.66 7.26
CA ASN A 133 2.07 -3.64 6.51
C ASN A 133 2.55 -4.74 7.47
N PRO A 134 2.28 -6.01 7.16
CA PRO A 134 2.66 -7.11 8.04
C PRO A 134 4.18 -7.23 8.12
N ALA A 135 4.71 -7.38 9.33
CA ALA A 135 6.13 -7.62 9.55
C ALA A 135 6.54 -9.03 9.09
N GLY A 136 7.79 -9.17 8.64
CA GLY A 136 8.36 -10.46 8.29
C GLY A 136 8.33 -11.44 9.47
N VAL A 137 7.99 -12.69 9.21
CA VAL A 137 7.98 -13.73 10.22
C VAL A 137 9.34 -14.39 10.27
N ARG A 138 9.93 -14.50 11.49
CA ARG A 138 11.22 -15.17 11.70
C ARG A 138 11.19 -16.58 11.11
N GLY A 139 12.16 -16.88 10.24
CA GLY A 139 12.26 -18.15 9.54
C GLY A 139 11.57 -18.20 8.19
N SER A 140 10.94 -17.11 7.72
CA SER A 140 10.52 -17.01 6.33
C SER A 140 11.72 -16.71 5.43
N PRO A 141 11.68 -17.07 4.13
CA PRO A 141 12.79 -16.88 3.17
C PRO A 141 13.25 -15.42 3.05
N PHE A 142 12.38 -14.48 3.35
CA PHE A 142 12.61 -13.04 3.22
C PHE A 142 12.70 -12.31 4.55
N PHE A 143 12.87 -13.05 5.64
CA PHE A 143 13.05 -12.45 6.95
C PHE A 143 14.49 -11.99 7.13
N PHE A 144 14.62 -10.70 7.35
CA PHE A 144 15.89 -10.12 7.79
C PHE A 144 15.90 -10.05 9.32
N GLU A 145 16.84 -10.72 9.95
CA GLU A 145 17.00 -10.65 11.40
C GLU A 145 17.33 -9.18 11.76
N PRO A 146 16.42 -8.51 12.47
CA PRO A 146 16.69 -7.13 12.87
C PRO A 146 17.78 -7.10 13.94
N THR A 147 18.52 -5.99 13.98
CA THR A 147 19.58 -5.78 15.00
C THR A 147 18.99 -5.59 16.40
N PHE A 148 17.68 -5.33 16.49
CA PHE A 148 16.94 -5.10 17.76
C PHE A 148 15.69 -5.97 17.81
N ASN A 149 15.18 -6.17 19.01
CA ASN A 149 13.84 -6.69 19.17
C ASN A 149 12.84 -5.58 18.85
N PHE A 150 11.77 -5.95 18.14
CA PHE A 150 10.66 -5.04 17.85
C PHE A 150 9.43 -5.49 18.64
N THR A 151 8.73 -4.49 19.19
CA THR A 151 7.39 -4.69 19.75
C THR A 151 6.40 -4.04 18.81
N ASP A 152 5.46 -4.80 18.30
CA ASP A 152 4.41 -4.27 17.43
C ASP A 152 3.58 -3.21 18.15
N TYR A 153 2.99 -2.30 17.36
CA TYR A 153 2.07 -1.31 17.88
C TYR A 153 0.87 -1.99 18.55
N GLN A 154 0.64 -1.64 19.80
CA GLN A 154 -0.50 -2.11 20.57
C GLN A 154 -1.57 -1.02 20.58
N ARG A 155 -2.77 -1.35 20.15
CA ARG A 155 -3.87 -0.38 20.02
C ARG A 155 -4.46 0.06 21.36
N ASP A 156 -4.27 -0.69 22.42
CA ASP A 156 -4.76 -0.42 23.79
C ASP A 156 -6.22 0.07 23.86
N GLY A 157 -7.08 -0.45 22.95
CA GLY A 157 -8.48 -0.04 22.80
C GLY A 157 -8.70 1.26 22.00
N GLU A 158 -7.65 1.83 21.42
CA GLU A 158 -7.74 3.04 20.59
C GLU A 158 -8.46 2.74 19.26
N VAL A 159 -9.39 3.61 18.90
CA VAL A 159 -10.06 3.59 17.59
C VAL A 159 -9.30 4.50 16.64
N LEU A 160 -8.68 3.93 15.64
CA LEU A 160 -8.05 4.67 14.53
C LEU A 160 -9.10 4.86 13.43
N VAL A 161 -9.13 6.03 12.82
CA VAL A 161 -10.09 6.36 11.76
C VAL A 161 -9.32 6.95 10.58
N GLU A 162 -9.51 6.35 9.41
CA GLU A 162 -9.12 6.95 8.13
C GLU A 162 -10.37 7.35 7.35
N VAL A 163 -10.28 8.46 6.67
CA VAL A 163 -11.34 8.94 5.79
C VAL A 163 -10.74 9.53 4.53
N GLY A 164 -11.42 9.36 3.42
CA GLY A 164 -10.98 9.97 2.17
C GLY A 164 -12.09 10.14 1.18
N THR A 165 -11.87 11.04 0.24
CA THR A 165 -12.78 11.32 -0.86
C THR A 165 -12.03 11.60 -2.14
N GLN A 166 -12.59 11.16 -3.25
CA GLN A 166 -12.12 11.38 -4.61
C GLN A 166 -13.26 11.92 -5.45
N TRP A 167 -12.99 12.94 -6.23
CA TRP A 167 -13.83 13.38 -7.32
C TRP A 167 -13.10 13.10 -8.64
N LYS A 168 -13.78 12.45 -9.60
CA LYS A 168 -13.24 12.10 -10.91
C LYS A 168 -14.17 12.63 -11.99
N LYS A 169 -13.60 13.27 -13.02
CA LYS A 169 -14.31 13.70 -14.23
C LYS A 169 -13.66 13.06 -15.45
N SER A 170 -14.50 12.46 -16.29
CA SER A 170 -14.09 11.83 -17.55
C SER A 170 -14.38 12.75 -18.73
N PHE A 171 -13.47 12.74 -19.69
CA PHE A 171 -13.56 13.35 -21.00
C PHE A 171 -13.36 12.26 -22.05
N ASP A 172 -13.53 12.57 -23.35
CA ASP A 172 -13.44 11.55 -24.41
C ASP A 172 -12.23 10.60 -24.30
N LEU A 173 -11.04 11.15 -24.09
CA LEU A 173 -9.78 10.41 -24.08
C LEU A 173 -8.93 10.68 -22.83
N SER A 174 -9.51 11.26 -21.81
CA SER A 174 -8.78 11.69 -20.62
C SER A 174 -9.67 11.64 -19.39
N ASP A 175 -9.08 11.35 -18.25
CA ASP A 175 -9.70 11.55 -16.95
C ASP A 175 -8.86 12.50 -16.11
N ILE A 176 -9.51 13.23 -15.22
CA ILE A 176 -8.86 13.96 -14.14
C ILE A 176 -9.53 13.60 -12.83
N SER A 177 -8.75 13.57 -11.76
CA SER A 177 -9.28 13.35 -10.42
C SER A 177 -8.55 14.18 -9.35
N PHE A 178 -9.30 14.54 -8.31
CA PHE A 178 -8.81 15.21 -7.11
C PHE A 178 -9.15 14.37 -5.90
N MET A 179 -8.24 14.29 -4.95
CA MET A 179 -8.37 13.45 -3.77
C MET A 179 -7.96 14.22 -2.53
N ALA A 180 -8.63 13.90 -1.43
CA ALA A 180 -8.24 14.36 -0.10
C ALA A 180 -8.50 13.26 0.91
N ALA A 181 -7.54 13.00 1.82
CA ALA A 181 -7.69 11.99 2.85
C ALA A 181 -6.92 12.34 4.12
N TYR A 182 -7.41 11.80 5.23
CA TYR A 182 -6.69 11.65 6.49
C TYR A 182 -6.41 10.16 6.68
N LEU A 183 -5.14 9.81 6.77
CA LEU A 183 -4.63 8.43 6.71
C LEU A 183 -3.61 8.18 7.81
N TYR A 184 -3.37 6.90 8.11
CA TYR A 184 -2.17 6.47 8.84
C TYR A 184 -1.13 5.91 7.85
N ASP A 185 0.15 6.12 8.15
CA ASP A 185 1.24 5.51 7.37
C ASP A 185 1.13 3.98 7.46
N ASN A 186 1.00 3.32 6.32
CA ASN A 186 0.86 1.87 6.26
C ASN A 186 2.11 1.14 6.79
N GLN A 187 3.26 1.80 6.75
CA GLN A 187 4.49 1.27 7.31
C GLN A 187 4.64 1.70 8.77
N MET A 188 4.63 0.73 9.68
CA MET A 188 4.94 0.96 11.08
C MET A 188 6.33 1.56 11.23
N ARG A 189 6.43 2.65 11.99
CA ARG A 189 7.71 3.24 12.39
C ARG A 189 8.07 2.74 13.79
N PHE A 190 9.36 2.49 14.01
CA PHE A 190 9.84 2.01 15.30
C PHE A 190 10.68 3.09 15.98
N GLU A 191 10.37 3.34 17.23
CA GLU A 191 11.10 4.28 18.06
C GLU A 191 12.10 3.52 18.91
N ASP A 192 13.39 3.88 18.80
CA ASP A 192 14.45 3.32 19.65
C ASP A 192 14.30 3.88 21.07
N PRO A 193 14.31 3.03 22.09
CA PRO A 193 14.33 3.52 23.47
C PRO A 193 15.57 4.39 23.72
N LEU A 194 15.38 5.59 24.22
CA LEU A 194 16.42 6.59 24.50
C LEU A 194 17.57 6.07 25.39
N SER A 195 17.36 4.95 26.05
CA SER A 195 18.36 4.28 26.91
C SER A 195 19.37 3.44 26.12
N GLY A 196 19.14 3.19 24.83
CA GLY A 196 19.92 2.24 24.03
C GLY A 196 19.78 0.77 24.47
N PHE A 197 18.89 0.50 25.42
CA PHE A 197 18.57 -0.83 25.94
C PHE A 197 17.06 -1.01 25.94
N GLY A 198 16.60 -2.06 25.30
CA GLY A 198 15.18 -2.42 25.24
C GLY A 198 14.71 -2.70 23.81
N ASP A 199 13.42 -2.99 23.70
CA ASP A 199 12.77 -3.27 22.42
C ASP A 199 12.34 -1.96 21.74
N ALA A 200 12.52 -1.87 20.44
CA ALA A 200 11.98 -0.77 19.65
C ALA A 200 10.44 -0.89 19.59
N ILE A 201 9.75 0.21 19.87
CA ILE A 201 8.28 0.22 19.97
C ILE A 201 7.68 0.76 18.68
N GLY A 202 6.74 0.01 18.10
CA GLY A 202 5.98 0.45 16.92
C GLY A 202 5.12 1.66 17.21
N LYS A 203 5.22 2.68 16.36
CA LYS A 203 4.44 3.93 16.43
C LYS A 203 3.61 4.11 15.18
N LYS A 204 2.36 4.50 15.38
CA LYS A 204 1.52 4.98 14.29
C LYS A 204 1.89 6.41 13.92
N ASN A 205 1.71 6.76 12.67
CA ASN A 205 1.83 8.12 12.18
C ASN A 205 0.60 8.44 11.31
N ASP A 206 -0.07 9.52 11.62
CA ASP A 206 -1.17 10.08 10.86
C ASP A 206 -0.72 11.25 10.00
N PHE A 207 -1.30 11.38 8.82
CA PHE A 207 -0.99 12.43 7.87
C PHE A 207 -2.20 12.81 7.01
N ILE A 208 -2.16 14.01 6.41
CA ILE A 208 -3.16 14.47 5.43
C ILE A 208 -2.58 14.33 4.04
N LEU A 209 -3.35 13.72 3.14
CA LEU A 209 -3.04 13.59 1.71
C LEU A 209 -3.93 14.50 0.89
N LEU A 210 -3.32 15.27 -0.02
CA LEU A 210 -4.00 15.94 -1.13
C LEU A 210 -3.42 15.37 -2.42
N GLY A 211 -4.29 14.90 -3.32
CA GLY A 211 -3.91 14.23 -4.55
C GLY A 211 -4.54 14.84 -5.78
N PHE A 212 -3.81 14.78 -6.87
CA PHE A 212 -4.30 15.04 -8.22
C PHE A 212 -3.81 13.91 -9.12
N SER A 213 -4.68 13.46 -10.01
CA SER A 213 -4.34 12.45 -11.01
C SER A 213 -4.94 12.81 -12.35
N ALA A 214 -4.25 12.48 -13.43
CA ALA A 214 -4.74 12.67 -14.78
C ALA A 214 -4.22 11.54 -15.68
N ASN A 215 -5.06 11.15 -16.65
CA ASN A 215 -4.63 10.25 -17.71
C ASN A 215 -5.05 10.77 -19.08
N ARG A 216 -4.40 10.30 -20.14
CA ARG A 216 -4.76 10.57 -21.52
C ARG A 216 -4.36 9.43 -22.44
N ALA A 217 -5.34 8.95 -23.22
CA ALA A 217 -5.10 8.02 -24.31
C ALA A 217 -4.73 8.75 -25.61
N ILE A 218 -3.66 8.31 -26.28
CA ILE A 218 -3.20 8.84 -27.58
C ILE A 218 -2.91 7.63 -28.50
N GLY A 219 -3.90 7.23 -29.27
CA GLY A 219 -3.81 6.04 -30.10
C GLY A 219 -3.63 4.79 -29.23
N ARG A 220 -2.45 4.14 -29.32
CA ARG A 220 -2.09 2.95 -28.51
C ARG A 220 -1.32 3.27 -27.24
N LEU A 221 -1.11 4.54 -26.94
CA LEU A 221 -0.37 5.02 -25.78
C LEU A 221 -1.35 5.57 -24.75
N LEU A 222 -1.24 5.11 -23.48
CA LEU A 222 -1.85 5.72 -22.33
C LEU A 222 -0.77 6.43 -21.51
N LEU A 223 -0.98 7.70 -21.24
CA LEU A 223 -0.14 8.52 -20.37
C LEU A 223 -0.86 8.73 -19.05
N ASN A 224 -0.14 8.54 -17.95
CA ASN A 224 -0.64 8.72 -16.60
C ASN A 224 0.25 9.71 -15.84
N PHE A 225 -0.36 10.53 -15.02
CA PHE A 225 0.31 11.49 -14.15
C PHE A 225 -0.37 11.54 -12.79
N ASP A 226 0.40 11.42 -11.72
CA ASP A 226 -0.08 11.59 -10.35
C ASP A 226 0.77 12.62 -9.61
N LEU A 227 0.14 13.40 -8.75
CA LEU A 227 0.76 14.37 -7.85
C LEU A 227 0.16 14.19 -6.46
N ALA A 228 1.02 14.10 -5.45
CA ALA A 228 0.66 13.97 -4.05
C ALA A 228 1.34 15.04 -3.21
N PHE A 229 0.59 15.70 -2.35
CA PHE A 229 1.10 16.48 -1.24
C PHE A 229 0.66 15.79 0.05
N SER A 230 1.62 15.47 0.92
CA SER A 230 1.37 14.82 2.21
C SER A 230 1.88 15.73 3.33
N HIS A 231 0.98 16.11 4.23
CA HIS A 231 1.28 16.94 5.39
C HIS A 231 1.46 16.06 6.63
N ASP A 232 2.50 16.31 7.42
CA ASP A 232 2.80 15.59 8.66
C ASP A 232 3.26 14.12 8.48
N VAL A 233 3.95 13.79 7.39
CA VAL A 233 4.57 12.46 7.25
C VAL A 233 5.78 12.33 8.17
N LEU A 234 5.96 11.17 8.78
CA LEU A 234 7.12 10.91 9.63
C LEU A 234 8.37 10.70 8.75
N ALA A 235 9.42 11.47 9.03
CA ALA A 235 10.70 11.36 8.37
C ALA A 235 11.68 10.54 9.20
N ASP A 236 12.29 9.51 8.58
CA ASP A 236 13.33 8.72 9.23
C ASP A 236 14.62 9.49 9.29
N SER A 237 15.29 9.47 10.43
CA SER A 237 16.60 10.08 10.59
C SER A 237 17.55 9.23 11.43
N PHE A 238 18.81 9.58 11.42
CA PHE A 238 19.85 8.95 12.25
C PHE A 238 20.82 10.00 12.81
N ASN A 239 21.45 9.69 13.93
CA ASN A 239 22.51 10.50 14.51
C ASN A 239 23.88 10.10 13.94
N PHE A 240 24.70 11.08 13.55
CA PHE A 240 26.09 10.84 13.13
C PHE A 240 27.03 11.50 14.15
N PRO A 241 28.20 10.87 14.52
CA PRO A 241 28.79 9.66 14.00
C PRO A 241 28.62 8.43 14.93
N GLY A 242 28.21 7.29 14.37
CA GLY A 242 28.60 5.96 14.84
C GLY A 242 27.98 5.45 16.13
N THR A 243 27.01 6.10 16.72
CA THR A 243 26.26 5.55 17.83
C THR A 243 24.93 5.00 17.33
N SER A 244 24.84 3.68 17.33
CA SER A 244 23.65 2.87 17.05
C SER A 244 22.69 3.47 15.99
N ALA A 245 22.80 2.89 14.86
CA ALA A 245 21.98 3.18 13.70
C ALA A 245 20.51 3.00 13.99
N LEU A 246 19.76 3.90 14.25
CA LEU A 246 18.33 4.07 14.37
C LEU A 246 17.95 4.86 15.63
N ALA A 247 18.63 5.94 15.89
CA ALA A 247 17.98 6.94 16.68
C ALA A 247 16.84 7.48 15.81
N SER A 248 15.68 6.84 15.88
CA SER A 248 14.48 7.43 15.37
C SER A 248 14.37 8.81 16.00
N PRO A 249 14.28 9.88 15.23
CA PRO A 249 14.02 11.18 15.79
C PRO A 249 12.64 11.10 16.37
N LEU A 250 12.56 11.45 17.58
CA LEU A 250 11.32 11.70 18.28
C LEU A 250 10.43 12.59 17.41
N ASN A 251 9.50 11.98 16.68
CA ASN A 251 8.41 12.68 16.00
C ASN A 251 8.82 13.78 15.00
N LEU A 252 9.82 13.56 14.17
CA LEU A 252 10.14 14.51 13.10
C LEU A 252 9.09 14.38 11.98
N LYS A 253 8.03 15.16 12.03
CA LYS A 253 7.02 15.28 10.99
C LYS A 253 7.44 16.30 9.94
N LYS A 254 7.21 15.99 8.69
CA LYS A 254 7.58 16.78 7.51
C LYS A 254 6.47 16.78 6.48
N ASP A 255 6.45 17.81 5.66
CA ASP A 255 5.65 17.81 4.44
C ASP A 255 6.41 17.11 3.33
N ARG A 256 5.69 16.41 2.47
CA ARG A 256 6.25 15.66 1.34
C ARG A 256 5.47 15.96 0.08
N ILE A 257 6.19 16.22 -1.01
CA ILE A 257 5.64 16.26 -2.35
C ILE A 257 6.11 15.03 -3.12
N GLY A 258 5.19 14.40 -3.86
CA GLY A 258 5.48 13.25 -4.70
C GLY A 258 4.84 13.38 -6.07
N THR A 259 5.46 12.84 -7.09
CA THR A 259 4.93 12.81 -8.45
C THR A 259 5.22 11.46 -9.11
N SER A 260 4.29 10.98 -9.92
CA SER A 260 4.46 9.77 -10.74
C SER A 260 4.10 10.05 -12.18
N PHE A 261 4.83 9.40 -13.09
CA PHE A 261 4.53 9.36 -14.52
C PHE A 261 4.44 7.91 -14.98
N GLY A 262 3.39 7.60 -15.71
CA GLY A 262 3.16 6.29 -16.31
C GLY A 262 3.05 6.38 -17.83
N PHE A 263 3.64 5.40 -18.51
CA PHE A 263 3.48 5.16 -19.94
C PHE A 263 3.04 3.72 -20.10
N GLU A 264 1.96 3.51 -20.82
CA GLU A 264 1.51 2.17 -21.18
C GLU A 264 1.27 2.11 -22.66
N TRP A 265 2.00 1.25 -23.35
CA TRP A 265 1.90 1.10 -24.79
C TRP A 265 1.38 -0.29 -25.14
N ALA A 266 0.19 -0.32 -25.77
CA ALA A 266 -0.36 -1.53 -26.35
C ALA A 266 0.35 -1.81 -27.70
N ILE A 267 1.24 -2.82 -27.71
CA ILE A 267 1.93 -3.27 -28.94
C ILE A 267 0.90 -3.86 -29.90
N ASP A 268 0.05 -4.72 -29.38
CA ASP A 268 -1.11 -5.31 -30.05
C ASP A 268 -2.24 -5.59 -29.04
N ASN A 269 -3.21 -6.45 -29.38
CA ASN A 269 -4.33 -6.77 -28.49
C ASN A 269 -3.95 -7.68 -27.33
N GLU A 270 -2.78 -8.30 -27.35
CA GLU A 270 -2.33 -9.30 -26.39
C GLU A 270 -1.10 -8.84 -25.62
N GLN A 271 -0.37 -7.86 -26.15
CA GLN A 271 0.91 -7.45 -25.62
C GLN A 271 0.93 -5.97 -25.27
N SER A 272 1.47 -5.65 -24.09
CA SER A 272 1.72 -4.28 -23.66
C SER A 272 3.06 -4.14 -22.93
N VAL A 273 3.60 -2.92 -22.98
CA VAL A 273 4.76 -2.49 -22.19
C VAL A 273 4.35 -1.29 -21.38
N SER A 274 4.62 -1.32 -20.09
CA SER A 274 4.38 -0.21 -19.17
C SER A 274 5.68 0.24 -18.53
N LEU A 275 5.83 1.56 -18.36
CA LEU A 275 6.90 2.20 -17.62
C LEU A 275 6.26 3.12 -16.58
N GLY A 276 6.57 2.91 -15.31
CA GLY A 276 6.21 3.79 -14.21
C GLY A 276 7.46 4.42 -13.60
N ILE A 277 7.42 5.73 -13.35
CA ILE A 277 8.50 6.47 -12.68
C ILE A 277 7.85 7.29 -11.58
N GLN A 278 8.40 7.23 -10.36
CA GLN A 278 8.01 8.12 -9.27
C GLN A 278 9.21 8.84 -8.68
N ALA A 279 8.96 10.06 -8.20
CA ALA A 279 9.91 10.84 -7.43
C ALA A 279 9.20 11.50 -6.24
N GLN A 280 9.89 11.60 -5.12
CA GLN A 280 9.39 12.21 -3.90
C GLN A 280 10.48 13.06 -3.25
N GLN A 281 10.07 14.10 -2.53
CA GLN A 281 10.96 14.97 -1.78
C GLN A 281 10.26 15.47 -0.52
N LEU A 282 11.00 15.55 0.59
CA LEU A 282 10.56 16.24 1.79
C LEU A 282 10.74 17.74 1.61
N ILE A 283 9.78 18.51 2.14
CA ILE A 283 9.85 19.98 2.17
C ILE A 283 10.56 20.37 3.47
N ASP A 284 11.40 21.41 3.41
CA ASP A 284 12.16 21.94 4.55
C ASP A 284 12.93 20.83 5.32
N GLU A 285 13.69 20.02 4.58
CA GLU A 285 14.38 18.83 5.06
C GLU A 285 15.18 19.04 6.34
N ARG A 286 15.84 20.20 6.47
CA ARG A 286 16.74 20.50 7.59
C ARG A 286 16.05 21.12 8.81
N GLU A 287 14.82 21.55 8.70
CA GLU A 287 14.06 22.13 9.81
C GLU A 287 13.77 21.07 10.87
N GLY A 288 13.93 21.40 12.14
CA GLY A 288 13.67 20.52 13.27
C GLY A 288 14.71 19.42 13.53
N LEU A 289 15.76 19.30 12.68
CA LEU A 289 16.87 18.40 12.95
C LEU A 289 17.73 18.90 14.10
N LEU A 290 18.12 18.00 15.00
CA LEU A 290 19.10 18.29 16.05
C LEU A 290 20.52 18.36 15.47
N PRO A 291 21.47 19.06 16.13
CA PRO A 291 22.88 19.04 15.71
C PRO A 291 23.44 17.61 15.60
N GLY A 292 23.96 17.27 14.41
CA GLY A 292 24.50 15.95 14.13
C GLY A 292 23.46 14.90 13.68
N GLN A 293 22.20 15.27 13.58
CA GLN A 293 21.13 14.45 13.04
C GLN A 293 21.01 14.62 11.51
N GLN A 294 20.78 13.55 10.79
CA GLN A 294 20.59 13.55 9.34
C GLN A 294 19.37 12.71 8.97
N LEU A 295 18.66 13.08 7.92
CA LEU A 295 17.60 12.27 7.34
C LEU A 295 18.17 11.03 6.64
N VAL A 296 17.43 9.94 6.66
CA VAL A 296 17.77 8.73 5.90
C VAL A 296 17.68 9.00 4.39
N TYR A 297 16.70 9.79 3.99
CA TYR A 297 16.51 10.23 2.62
C TYR A 297 16.58 11.75 2.56
N GLU A 298 17.62 12.29 1.92
CA GLU A 298 17.76 13.71 1.63
C GLU A 298 17.63 13.95 0.12
N GLY A 299 17.05 15.08 -0.26
CA GLY A 299 16.85 15.45 -1.65
C GLY A 299 15.70 14.67 -2.31
N VAL A 300 15.79 14.55 -3.63
CA VAL A 300 14.80 13.82 -4.43
C VAL A 300 15.19 12.34 -4.45
N TYR A 301 14.26 11.48 -4.03
CA TYR A 301 14.39 10.03 -4.14
C TYR A 301 13.23 9.47 -4.94
N GLY A 302 13.43 8.35 -5.59
CA GLY A 302 12.40 7.77 -6.44
C GLY A 302 12.69 6.35 -6.87
N SER A 303 11.76 5.79 -7.61
CA SER A 303 11.85 4.45 -8.18
C SER A 303 11.27 4.41 -9.58
N TRP A 304 11.54 3.35 -10.29
CA TRP A 304 10.99 3.07 -11.61
C TRP A 304 10.61 1.61 -11.74
N LEU A 305 9.63 1.34 -12.56
CA LEU A 305 9.13 0.00 -12.86
C LEU A 305 8.95 -0.14 -14.37
N VAL A 306 9.42 -1.25 -14.93
CA VAL A 306 9.10 -1.66 -16.30
C VAL A 306 8.37 -2.99 -16.24
N ARG A 307 7.23 -3.07 -16.90
CA ARG A 307 6.43 -4.29 -17.01
C ARG A 307 6.18 -4.59 -18.49
N TYR A 308 6.40 -5.83 -18.87
CA TYR A 308 5.92 -6.42 -20.11
C TYR A 308 4.81 -7.41 -19.78
N ALA A 309 3.65 -7.25 -20.38
CA ALA A 309 2.54 -8.16 -20.24
C ALA A 309 2.23 -8.82 -21.59
N ASN A 310 1.94 -10.14 -21.55
CA ASN A 310 1.57 -10.93 -22.70
C ASN A 310 0.45 -11.90 -22.32
N ASN A 311 -0.73 -11.72 -22.91
CA ASN A 311 -1.94 -12.50 -22.63
C ASN A 311 -2.11 -13.66 -23.62
N LEU A 312 -1.05 -14.41 -23.91
CA LEU A 312 -1.04 -15.53 -24.89
C LEU A 312 -1.93 -16.74 -24.49
N LEU A 313 -2.54 -16.77 -23.33
CA LEU A 313 -3.30 -17.90 -22.79
C LEU A 313 -4.61 -17.45 -22.11
N ASN A 314 -5.51 -16.86 -22.86
CA ASN A 314 -6.92 -16.78 -22.46
C ASN A 314 -7.77 -17.70 -23.34
#